data_e047c85ac7dc7351b389fa24a122c61c
#
_entry.id   e047c85ac7dc7351b389fa24a122c61c
#
_cell.length_a   1.000
_cell.length_b   1.000
_cell.length_c   1.000
_cell.angle_alpha   90.00
_cell.angle_beta   90.00
_cell.angle_gamma   90.00
#
_symmetry.space_group_name_H-M   'P 1'
#
loop_
_entity.id
_entity.type
_entity.pdbx_description
1 polymer ?
#
loop_
_entity_poly.entity_id
_entity_poly.type
_entity_poly.pdbx_seq_one_letter_code
_entity_poly.pdbx_strand_id
1 'polypeptide(L)'
;DDWSLMINLLSLQVKLRSFGLEAVDFRAAFKSGQEIRDLIDPLLEWDREKDPTLLYGRIFRGGYEALLDETHAEDFRLRIAALRPSDGSRRVVVVYGSGCLMPRMRDLYDVRCYFDVTPKESILRIRRGQYANLGDRTAQPANQVIRRCYYADFEMAVHLRGELLREGLLDYYVASDRPDHLQLIPRKALEQILAALATYPFRCKPVYLEGVWGGTYDKKLRNLPDTMRNCAWVFDLIPMEVSIVVEAGAEQLEFPFFSFVQREGEAIMGARCVEKFGGYFPIRFNYDDSYHSTGNMSIQVHS
;
A
#
# COMPACT_ATOMS: atom_id res chain seq x y z
N ASP A 1 0.52 14.98 3.08
CA ASP A 1 1.71 14.27 2.60
C ASP A 1 2.52 13.78 3.78
N ASP A 2 2.39 12.50 4.16
CA ASP A 2 3.15 11.89 5.27
C ASP A 2 4.66 12.00 5.07
N TRP A 3 5.09 12.11 3.83
CA TRP A 3 6.49 12.32 3.47
C TRP A 3 7.04 13.66 3.97
N SER A 4 6.25 14.74 3.94
CA SER A 4 6.71 16.03 4.45
C SER A 4 6.91 16.03 5.96
N LEU A 5 6.04 15.35 6.72
CA LEU A 5 6.21 15.18 8.16
C LEU A 5 7.45 14.34 8.48
N MET A 6 7.62 13.21 7.79
CA MET A 6 8.78 12.35 7.97
C MET A 6 10.09 13.07 7.62
N ILE A 7 10.12 13.81 6.50
CA ILE A 7 11.30 14.59 6.10
C ILE A 7 11.60 15.68 7.11
N ASN A 8 10.57 16.33 7.66
CA ASN A 8 10.73 17.34 8.70
C ASN A 8 11.30 16.75 10.00
N LEU A 9 10.85 15.57 10.40
CA LEU A 9 11.38 14.86 11.56
C LEU A 9 12.83 14.40 11.33
N LEU A 10 13.13 13.85 10.16
CA LEU A 10 14.51 13.51 9.76
C LEU A 10 15.38 14.74 9.69
N SER A 11 14.90 15.86 9.11
CA SER A 11 15.60 17.15 9.09
C SER A 11 15.96 17.63 10.49
N LEU A 12 15.03 17.54 11.43
CA LEU A 12 15.26 17.95 12.81
C LEU A 12 16.31 17.06 13.47
N GLN A 13 16.21 15.75 13.32
CA GLN A 13 17.16 14.79 13.89
C GLN A 13 18.55 14.92 13.29
N VAL A 14 18.65 15.14 12.00
CA VAL A 14 19.92 15.31 11.29
C VAL A 14 20.59 16.64 11.65
N LYS A 15 19.83 17.73 11.74
CA LYS A 15 20.32 19.03 12.21
C LYS A 15 20.86 18.97 13.63
N LEU A 16 20.19 18.27 14.53
CA LEU A 16 20.64 18.04 15.91
C LEU A 16 21.95 17.29 16.01
N ARG A 17 22.34 16.52 14.96
CA ARG A 17 23.59 15.76 14.90
C ARG A 17 24.65 16.37 13.99
N SER A 18 24.46 17.59 13.52
CA SER A 18 25.39 18.31 12.62
C SER A 18 25.63 17.60 11.27
N PHE A 19 24.62 16.91 10.75
CA PHE A 19 24.65 16.36 9.39
C PHE A 19 23.94 17.32 8.41
N GLY A 20 24.46 17.43 7.18
CA GLY A 20 23.66 17.97 6.06
C GLY A 20 22.58 16.97 5.65
N LEU A 21 21.35 17.41 5.48
CA LEU A 21 20.25 16.60 4.91
C LEU A 21 19.82 17.18 3.58
N GLU A 22 19.74 16.30 2.56
CA GLU A 22 19.11 16.61 1.29
C GLU A 22 17.99 15.62 1.02
N ALA A 23 16.80 16.11 0.70
CA ALA A 23 15.65 15.29 0.36
C ALA A 23 15.34 15.40 -1.14
N VAL A 24 15.24 14.27 -1.82
CA VAL A 24 15.03 14.19 -3.27
C VAL A 24 13.78 13.40 -3.57
N ASP A 25 12.82 14.05 -4.23
CA ASP A 25 11.56 13.43 -4.63
C ASP A 25 11.76 12.58 -5.89
N PHE A 26 11.45 11.29 -5.78
CA PHE A 26 11.59 10.34 -6.89
C PHE A 26 10.62 10.61 -8.05
N ARG A 27 9.54 11.35 -7.83
CA ARG A 27 8.62 11.74 -8.90
C ARG A 27 9.32 12.50 -10.05
N ALA A 28 10.47 13.09 -9.78
CA ALA A 28 11.28 13.75 -10.80
C ALA A 28 11.80 12.81 -11.91
N ALA A 29 11.84 11.49 -11.67
CA ALA A 29 12.25 10.48 -12.64
C ALA A 29 11.08 10.00 -13.54
N PHE A 30 9.85 10.33 -13.20
CA PHE A 30 8.68 9.88 -13.94
C PHE A 30 8.33 10.79 -15.12
N LYS A 31 7.55 10.24 -16.04
CA LYS A 31 6.81 10.97 -17.09
C LYS A 31 5.96 12.08 -16.48
N SER A 32 5.56 13.02 -17.28
CA SER A 32 4.60 14.04 -16.88
C SER A 32 3.28 13.43 -16.40
N GLY A 33 2.56 14.15 -15.54
CA GLY A 33 1.27 13.67 -15.05
C GLY A 33 0.26 13.40 -16.18
N GLN A 34 0.33 14.14 -17.30
CA GLN A 34 -0.53 13.88 -18.46
C GLN A 34 -0.17 12.55 -19.12
N GLU A 35 1.10 12.29 -19.37
CA GLU A 35 1.54 11.02 -19.97
C GLU A 35 1.20 9.82 -19.12
N ILE A 36 1.29 9.96 -17.77
CA ILE A 36 0.86 8.90 -16.85
C ILE A 36 -0.65 8.66 -16.94
N ARG A 37 -1.46 9.72 -17.03
CA ARG A 37 -2.91 9.59 -17.27
C ARG A 37 -3.20 8.93 -18.61
N ASP A 38 -2.52 9.32 -19.67
CA ASP A 38 -2.69 8.74 -21.00
C ASP A 38 -2.39 7.24 -21.05
N LEU A 39 -1.54 6.73 -20.15
CA LEU A 39 -1.27 5.31 -19.98
C LEU A 39 -2.36 4.57 -19.18
N ILE A 40 -2.91 5.19 -18.14
CA ILE A 40 -3.77 4.53 -17.17
C ILE A 40 -5.26 4.76 -17.42
N ASP A 41 -5.67 5.98 -17.73
CA ASP A 41 -7.09 6.34 -17.87
C ASP A 41 -7.83 5.53 -18.95
N PRO A 42 -7.22 5.13 -20.08
CA PRO A 42 -7.86 4.26 -21.04
C PRO A 42 -8.19 2.84 -20.55
N LEU A 43 -7.64 2.46 -19.40
CA LEU A 43 -7.94 1.19 -18.75
C LEU A 43 -9.20 1.26 -17.88
N LEU A 44 -9.71 2.45 -17.58
CA LEU A 44 -10.86 2.67 -16.70
C LEU A 44 -12.09 3.02 -17.54
N GLU A 45 -13.26 2.49 -17.14
CA GLU A 45 -14.51 2.86 -17.81
C GLU A 45 -15.00 4.23 -17.31
N TRP A 46 -15.16 5.17 -18.20
CA TRP A 46 -15.60 6.55 -17.88
C TRP A 46 -17.05 6.83 -18.30
N ASP A 47 -17.63 5.94 -19.09
CA ASP A 47 -19.02 6.05 -19.52
C ASP A 47 -19.95 5.73 -18.37
N ARG A 48 -20.67 6.75 -17.88
CA ARG A 48 -21.60 6.63 -16.77
C ARG A 48 -22.86 5.80 -17.08
N GLU A 49 -23.15 5.56 -18.34
CA GLU A 49 -24.24 4.67 -18.73
C GLU A 49 -23.80 3.19 -18.58
N LYS A 50 -22.53 2.90 -18.85
CA LYS A 50 -21.96 1.56 -18.70
C LYS A 50 -21.51 1.29 -17.25
N ASP A 51 -21.00 2.31 -16.57
CA ASP A 51 -20.46 2.22 -15.20
C ASP A 51 -20.95 3.39 -14.34
N PRO A 52 -22.22 3.40 -13.92
CA PRO A 52 -22.79 4.51 -13.14
C PRO A 52 -22.09 4.74 -11.80
N THR A 53 -21.44 3.72 -11.26
CA THR A 53 -20.75 3.77 -9.97
C THR A 53 -19.24 3.92 -10.08
N LEU A 54 -18.68 3.88 -11.29
CA LEU A 54 -17.25 3.94 -11.58
C LEU A 54 -16.46 2.82 -10.90
N LEU A 55 -16.87 1.57 -11.14
CA LEU A 55 -16.22 0.37 -10.59
C LEU A 55 -15.34 -0.36 -11.61
N TYR A 56 -15.66 -0.24 -12.91
CA TYR A 56 -15.04 -1.07 -13.92
C TYR A 56 -13.71 -0.51 -14.43
N GLY A 57 -12.80 -1.44 -14.74
CA GLY A 57 -11.50 -1.16 -15.28
C GLY A 57 -10.73 -2.42 -15.65
N ARG A 58 -9.52 -2.23 -16.16
CA ARG A 58 -8.54 -3.27 -16.43
C ARG A 58 -7.26 -2.98 -15.67
N ILE A 59 -6.63 -4.02 -15.12
CA ILE A 59 -5.40 -3.88 -14.35
C ILE A 59 -4.26 -3.35 -15.23
N PHE A 60 -3.59 -2.32 -14.75
CA PHE A 60 -2.36 -1.80 -15.35
C PHE A 60 -1.20 -2.74 -15.03
N ARG A 61 -0.56 -3.28 -16.07
CA ARG A 61 0.51 -4.28 -15.92
C ARG A 61 1.91 -3.73 -16.17
N GLY A 62 2.04 -2.44 -16.43
CA GLY A 62 3.33 -1.83 -16.78
C GLY A 62 4.27 -1.63 -15.59
N GLY A 63 3.78 -1.75 -14.36
CA GLY A 63 4.58 -1.47 -13.16
C GLY A 63 5.08 -0.02 -13.10
N TYR A 64 5.94 0.27 -12.14
CA TYR A 64 6.59 1.59 -12.04
C TYR A 64 7.55 1.87 -13.20
N GLU A 65 8.12 0.84 -13.82
CA GLU A 65 9.03 0.97 -14.96
C GLU A 65 8.37 1.69 -16.15
N ALA A 66 7.10 1.39 -16.42
CA ALA A 66 6.37 2.04 -17.52
C ALA A 66 6.11 3.54 -17.28
N LEU A 67 6.20 3.99 -16.03
CA LEU A 67 6.00 5.39 -15.66
C LEU A 67 7.30 6.22 -15.75
N LEU A 68 8.47 5.59 -15.87
CA LEU A 68 9.74 6.30 -16.02
C LEU A 68 9.79 7.05 -17.36
N ASP A 69 10.30 8.26 -17.33
CA ASP A 69 10.87 8.92 -18.49
C ASP A 69 12.37 8.57 -18.53
N GLU A 70 12.85 8.07 -19.66
CA GLU A 70 14.23 7.57 -19.75
C GLU A 70 15.28 8.67 -19.51
N THR A 71 15.03 9.88 -20.01
CA THR A 71 15.93 11.02 -19.81
C THR A 71 15.91 11.48 -18.35
N HIS A 72 14.73 11.66 -17.79
CA HIS A 72 14.58 12.04 -16.38
C HIS A 72 15.15 10.99 -15.43
N ALA A 73 14.99 9.72 -15.73
CA ALA A 73 15.51 8.63 -14.93
C ALA A 73 17.06 8.63 -14.91
N GLU A 74 17.69 8.84 -16.07
CA GLU A 74 19.15 8.94 -16.13
C GLU A 74 19.67 10.20 -15.45
N ASP A 75 19.06 11.35 -15.67
CA ASP A 75 19.40 12.60 -14.97
C ASP A 75 19.26 12.44 -13.45
N PHE A 76 18.21 11.74 -13.02
CA PHE A 76 17.99 11.43 -11.60
C PHE A 76 19.12 10.57 -11.04
N ARG A 77 19.57 9.51 -11.74
CA ARG A 77 20.69 8.66 -11.34
C ARG A 77 21.98 9.45 -11.22
N LEU A 78 22.27 10.27 -12.22
CA LEU A 78 23.47 11.14 -12.21
C LEU A 78 23.43 12.15 -11.05
N ARG A 79 22.27 12.74 -10.80
CA ARG A 79 22.09 13.65 -9.66
C ARG A 79 22.35 12.96 -8.33
N ILE A 80 21.78 11.79 -8.08
CA ILE A 80 21.99 11.05 -6.82
C ILE A 80 23.47 10.66 -6.67
N ALA A 81 24.11 10.22 -7.74
CA ALA A 81 25.53 9.89 -7.72
C ALA A 81 26.40 11.11 -7.37
N ALA A 82 26.08 12.29 -7.93
CA ALA A 82 26.80 13.53 -7.64
C ALA A 82 26.62 14.06 -6.20
N LEU A 83 25.50 13.70 -5.55
CA LEU A 83 25.21 14.07 -4.17
C LEU A 83 25.98 13.22 -3.14
N ARG A 84 26.57 12.09 -3.56
CA ARG A 84 27.40 11.27 -2.68
C ARG A 84 28.63 12.06 -2.23
N PRO A 85 28.89 12.15 -0.92
CA PRO A 85 30.02 12.93 -0.42
C PRO A 85 31.33 12.27 -0.83
N SER A 86 32.16 13.03 -1.53
CA SER A 86 33.55 12.62 -1.91
C SER A 86 34.61 13.13 -0.96
N ASP A 87 34.27 14.03 -0.05
CA ASP A 87 35.18 14.82 0.79
C ASP A 87 35.12 14.44 2.28
N GLY A 88 34.51 13.31 2.63
CA GLY A 88 34.29 12.91 4.03
C GLY A 88 33.27 13.77 4.78
N SER A 89 32.55 14.65 4.10
CA SER A 89 31.45 15.42 4.71
C SER A 89 30.34 14.52 5.18
N ARG A 90 29.75 14.86 6.34
CA ARG A 90 28.61 14.10 6.90
C ARG A 90 27.32 14.60 6.26
N ARG A 91 26.94 14.00 5.13
CA ARG A 91 25.68 14.30 4.43
C ARG A 91 24.81 13.06 4.36
N VAL A 92 23.52 13.25 4.56
CA VAL A 92 22.49 12.22 4.33
C VAL A 92 21.63 12.68 3.17
N VAL A 93 21.52 11.86 2.14
CA VAL A 93 20.60 12.08 1.01
C VAL A 93 19.44 11.11 1.19
N VAL A 94 18.20 11.65 1.28
CA VAL A 94 16.99 10.86 1.39
C VAL A 94 16.23 10.94 0.07
N VAL A 95 16.20 9.84 -0.66
CA VAL A 95 15.30 9.68 -1.81
C VAL A 95 14.00 9.09 -1.34
N TYR A 96 12.89 9.72 -1.71
CA TYR A 96 11.56 9.30 -1.28
C TYR A 96 10.55 9.34 -2.41
N GLY A 97 9.52 8.52 -2.31
CA GLY A 97 8.40 8.43 -3.24
C GLY A 97 8.11 7.01 -3.69
N SER A 98 6.91 6.81 -4.22
CA SER A 98 6.47 5.52 -4.73
C SER A 98 7.37 5.06 -5.88
N GLY A 99 7.78 3.80 -5.87
CA GLY A 99 8.61 3.22 -6.92
C GLY A 99 10.12 3.46 -6.78
N CYS A 100 10.62 4.29 -5.85
CA CYS A 100 12.05 4.59 -5.75
C CYS A 100 12.93 3.34 -5.54
N LEU A 101 12.38 2.25 -4.97
CA LEU A 101 13.08 0.97 -4.77
C LEU A 101 12.92 -0.02 -5.96
N MET A 102 12.44 0.44 -7.13
CA MET A 102 12.37 -0.41 -8.32
C MET A 102 13.76 -0.92 -8.76
N PRO A 103 13.85 -2.02 -9.54
CA PRO A 103 15.12 -2.63 -9.91
C PRO A 103 16.17 -1.67 -10.45
N ARG A 104 15.79 -0.77 -11.33
CA ARG A 104 16.69 0.21 -11.97
C ARG A 104 17.28 1.25 -11.02
N MET A 105 16.73 1.44 -9.82
CA MET A 105 17.10 2.53 -8.92
C MET A 105 17.69 2.08 -7.60
N ARG A 106 17.40 0.85 -7.17
CA ARG A 106 17.77 0.38 -5.81
C ARG A 106 19.27 0.27 -5.54
N ASP A 107 20.07 0.16 -6.58
CA ASP A 107 21.54 0.16 -6.50
C ASP A 107 22.13 1.52 -6.11
N LEU A 108 21.33 2.59 -6.22
CA LEU A 108 21.73 3.93 -5.81
C LEU A 108 21.76 4.12 -4.29
N TYR A 109 21.13 3.23 -3.51
CA TYR A 109 20.86 3.45 -2.09
C TYR A 109 21.68 2.53 -1.20
N ASP A 110 22.31 3.12 -0.18
CA ASP A 110 23.07 2.40 0.84
C ASP A 110 22.12 1.76 1.89
N VAL A 111 20.96 2.38 2.12
CA VAL A 111 19.92 1.90 3.04
C VAL A 111 18.55 1.98 2.35
N ARG A 112 17.79 0.90 2.42
CA ARG A 112 16.48 0.75 1.76
C ARG A 112 15.39 0.52 2.79
N CYS A 113 14.48 1.50 2.90
CA CYS A 113 13.33 1.48 3.79
C CYS A 113 12.04 1.39 2.97
N TYR A 114 11.17 0.45 3.29
CA TYR A 114 9.84 0.35 2.68
C TYR A 114 8.78 0.74 3.71
N PHE A 115 7.99 1.77 3.39
CA PHE A 115 6.89 2.24 4.20
C PHE A 115 5.61 1.55 3.73
N ASP A 116 5.04 0.70 4.56
CA ASP A 116 3.81 -0.02 4.28
C ASP A 116 2.65 0.56 5.08
N VAL A 117 1.50 0.60 4.44
CA VAL A 117 0.24 1.08 5.00
C VAL A 117 -0.81 0.00 4.78
N THR A 118 -1.64 -0.25 5.78
CA THR A 118 -2.73 -1.22 5.61
C THR A 118 -3.75 -0.74 4.58
N PRO A 119 -4.42 -1.66 3.86
CA PRO A 119 -5.44 -1.30 2.86
C PRO A 119 -6.53 -0.40 3.45
N LYS A 120 -6.98 -0.70 4.66
CA LYS A 120 -7.97 0.13 5.37
C LYS A 120 -7.51 1.58 5.55
N GLU A 121 -6.29 1.77 6.07
CA GLU A 121 -5.76 3.12 6.29
C GLU A 121 -5.52 3.85 4.97
N SER A 122 -5.07 3.15 3.92
CA SER A 122 -4.96 3.73 2.57
C SER A 122 -6.28 4.31 2.09
N ILE A 123 -7.38 3.57 2.21
CA ILE A 123 -8.73 4.04 1.83
C ILE A 123 -9.17 5.22 2.71
N LEU A 124 -8.88 5.18 4.01
CA LEU A 124 -9.22 6.27 4.92
C LEU A 124 -8.45 7.56 4.57
N ARG A 125 -7.16 7.47 4.21
CA ARG A 125 -6.36 8.61 3.73
C ARG A 125 -6.90 9.20 2.44
N ILE A 126 -7.32 8.36 1.48
CA ILE A 126 -7.97 8.81 0.25
C ILE A 126 -9.25 9.59 0.58
N ARG A 127 -10.11 9.05 1.44
CA ARG A 127 -11.36 9.70 1.85
C ARG A 127 -11.17 11.03 2.57
N ARG A 128 -10.03 11.19 3.27
CA ARG A 128 -9.63 12.45 3.92
C ARG A 128 -8.96 13.44 2.95
N GLY A 129 -8.80 13.08 1.67
CA GLY A 129 -8.09 13.90 0.69
C GLY A 129 -6.57 13.99 0.91
N GLN A 130 -6.00 13.04 1.64
CA GLN A 130 -4.57 12.96 1.97
C GLN A 130 -3.75 12.18 0.94
N TYR A 131 -4.37 11.68 -0.10
CA TYR A 131 -3.74 10.88 -1.13
C TYR A 131 -4.17 11.36 -2.52
N ALA A 132 -3.23 11.38 -3.46
CA ALA A 132 -3.48 11.58 -4.88
C ALA A 132 -2.83 10.47 -5.69
N ASN A 133 -3.45 10.05 -6.78
CA ASN A 133 -2.87 9.07 -7.69
C ASN A 133 -1.57 9.60 -8.33
N LEU A 134 -0.69 8.70 -8.73
CA LEU A 134 0.54 9.06 -9.39
C LEU A 134 0.26 9.88 -10.67
N GLY A 135 0.97 11.00 -10.80
CA GLY A 135 0.78 11.96 -11.89
C GLY A 135 -0.32 13.00 -11.67
N ASP A 136 -1.16 12.86 -10.65
CA ASP A 136 -2.15 13.88 -10.32
C ASP A 136 -1.58 14.89 -9.32
N ARG A 137 -1.86 16.17 -9.56
CA ARG A 137 -1.47 17.28 -8.67
C ARG A 137 -2.66 17.92 -7.98
N THR A 138 -3.86 17.60 -8.40
CA THR A 138 -5.11 18.17 -7.89
C THR A 138 -5.94 17.08 -7.23
N ALA A 139 -6.64 17.46 -6.16
CA ALA A 139 -7.56 16.54 -5.48
C ALA A 139 -8.66 16.10 -6.45
N GLN A 140 -8.85 14.79 -6.54
CA GLN A 140 -9.91 14.15 -7.31
C GLN A 140 -10.98 13.59 -6.36
N PRO A 141 -12.22 13.36 -6.82
CA PRO A 141 -13.23 12.68 -6.02
C PRO A 141 -12.74 11.32 -5.52
N ALA A 142 -12.97 11.03 -4.23
CA ALA A 142 -12.42 9.84 -3.57
C ALA A 142 -12.74 8.53 -4.31
N ASN A 143 -13.94 8.38 -4.88
CA ASN A 143 -14.30 7.19 -5.64
C ASN A 143 -13.47 7.01 -6.92
N GLN A 144 -13.08 8.09 -7.60
CA GLN A 144 -12.20 8.03 -8.76
C GLN A 144 -10.78 7.65 -8.36
N VAL A 145 -10.27 8.27 -7.29
CA VAL A 145 -8.94 7.94 -6.72
C VAL A 145 -8.90 6.47 -6.32
N ILE A 146 -9.88 5.99 -5.55
CA ILE A 146 -9.97 4.60 -5.09
C ILE A 146 -9.99 3.64 -6.29
N ARG A 147 -10.86 3.88 -7.28
CA ARG A 147 -10.94 3.02 -8.46
C ARG A 147 -9.57 2.90 -9.15
N ARG A 148 -8.92 4.03 -9.43
CA ARG A 148 -7.60 4.02 -10.07
C ARG A 148 -6.55 3.32 -9.20
N CYS A 149 -6.60 3.47 -7.89
CA CYS A 149 -5.73 2.74 -6.97
C CYS A 149 -5.84 1.23 -7.16
N TYR A 150 -7.06 0.68 -7.21
CA TYR A 150 -7.26 -0.76 -7.38
C TYR A 150 -6.78 -1.30 -8.72
N TYR A 151 -6.84 -0.50 -9.79
CA TYR A 151 -6.41 -0.95 -11.13
C TYR A 151 -4.96 -0.60 -11.49
N ALA A 152 -4.33 0.31 -10.75
CA ALA A 152 -2.98 0.76 -11.08
C ALA A 152 -2.08 0.95 -9.84
N ASP A 153 -2.34 1.96 -9.01
CA ASP A 153 -1.37 2.40 -8.01
C ASP A 153 -1.10 1.33 -6.95
N PHE A 154 -2.13 0.62 -6.45
CA PHE A 154 -1.97 -0.48 -5.49
C PHE A 154 -1.32 -1.69 -6.14
N GLU A 155 -1.66 -2.02 -7.38
CA GLU A 155 -1.06 -3.13 -8.11
C GLU A 155 0.45 -2.94 -8.26
N MET A 156 0.89 -1.74 -8.68
CA MET A 156 2.32 -1.43 -8.77
C MET A 156 3.02 -1.55 -7.43
N ALA A 157 2.42 -1.00 -6.35
CA ALA A 157 2.97 -1.06 -5.01
C ALA A 157 3.05 -2.50 -4.47
N VAL A 158 2.01 -3.30 -4.70
CA VAL A 158 1.95 -4.71 -4.30
C VAL A 158 3.01 -5.54 -5.01
N HIS A 159 3.21 -5.34 -6.30
CA HIS A 159 4.23 -6.06 -7.05
C HIS A 159 5.63 -5.73 -6.56
N LEU A 160 5.95 -4.45 -6.42
CA LEU A 160 7.25 -4.02 -5.90
C LEU A 160 7.49 -4.55 -4.48
N ARG A 161 6.51 -4.40 -3.58
CA ARG A 161 6.61 -4.92 -2.21
C ARG A 161 6.87 -6.42 -2.19
N GLY A 162 6.14 -7.18 -3.01
CA GLY A 162 6.32 -8.62 -3.12
C GLY A 162 7.72 -9.03 -3.52
N GLU A 163 8.32 -8.35 -4.48
CA GLU A 163 9.72 -8.55 -4.87
C GLU A 163 10.68 -8.24 -3.71
N LEU A 164 10.53 -7.05 -3.11
CA LEU A 164 11.38 -6.61 -2.01
C LEU A 164 11.36 -7.56 -0.80
N LEU A 165 10.17 -8.09 -0.46
CA LEU A 165 10.00 -9.01 0.66
C LEU A 165 10.55 -10.40 0.34
N ARG A 166 10.21 -10.99 -0.83
CA ARG A 166 10.66 -12.34 -1.19
C ARG A 166 12.17 -12.44 -1.33
N GLU A 167 12.79 -11.45 -1.95
CA GLU A 167 14.22 -11.44 -2.22
C GLU A 167 15.07 -10.82 -1.09
N GLY A 168 14.43 -10.35 -0.02
CA GLY A 168 15.13 -9.77 1.12
C GLY A 168 15.89 -8.49 0.77
N LEU A 169 15.34 -7.65 -0.10
CA LEU A 169 16.01 -6.46 -0.65
C LEU A 169 15.83 -5.19 0.20
N LEU A 170 15.18 -5.31 1.36
CA LEU A 170 15.01 -4.24 2.33
C LEU A 170 16.06 -4.31 3.44
N ASP A 171 16.43 -3.16 3.98
CA ASP A 171 17.15 -3.07 5.24
C ASP A 171 16.15 -2.87 6.40
N TYR A 172 15.11 -2.07 6.15
CA TYR A 172 14.06 -1.80 7.12
C TYR A 172 12.66 -1.82 6.47
N TYR A 173 11.72 -2.39 7.20
CA TYR A 173 10.29 -2.28 6.95
C TYR A 173 9.70 -1.30 7.95
N VAL A 174 8.82 -0.41 7.50
CA VAL A 174 8.20 0.60 8.35
C VAL A 174 6.68 0.44 8.28
N ALA A 175 6.06 0.03 9.39
CA ALA A 175 4.61 0.09 9.52
C ALA A 175 4.19 1.54 9.79
N SER A 176 3.40 2.12 8.88
CA SER A 176 3.14 3.57 8.83
C SER A 176 1.67 3.96 8.82
N ASP A 177 0.80 3.13 9.38
CA ASP A 177 -0.62 3.47 9.55
C ASP A 177 -0.82 4.71 10.41
N ARG A 178 0.03 4.90 11.40
CA ARG A 178 0.00 6.03 12.30
C ARG A 178 1.19 6.95 12.04
N PRO A 179 0.99 8.13 11.43
CA PRO A 179 2.08 9.05 11.12
C PRO A 179 2.87 9.54 12.33
N ASP A 180 2.19 9.61 13.49
CA ASP A 180 2.76 9.99 14.79
C ASP A 180 3.49 8.85 15.51
N HIS A 181 3.35 7.61 15.02
CA HIS A 181 3.92 6.41 15.64
C HIS A 181 4.40 5.42 14.56
N LEU A 182 5.50 5.74 13.91
CA LEU A 182 6.12 4.87 12.92
C LEU A 182 6.88 3.74 13.62
N GLN A 183 6.65 2.51 13.18
CA GLN A 183 7.36 1.34 13.70
C GLN A 183 8.40 0.88 12.68
N LEU A 184 9.67 1.10 13.01
CA LEU A 184 10.80 0.72 12.19
C LEU A 184 11.29 -0.68 12.57
N ILE A 185 11.25 -1.62 11.64
CA ILE A 185 11.53 -3.03 11.87
C ILE A 185 12.72 -3.44 10.98
N PRO A 186 13.86 -3.85 11.55
CA PRO A 186 14.94 -4.41 10.77
C PRO A 186 14.47 -5.64 9.98
N ARG A 187 14.96 -5.80 8.74
CA ARG A 187 14.57 -6.92 7.86
C ARG A 187 14.62 -8.28 8.56
N LYS A 188 15.71 -8.59 9.26
CA LYS A 188 15.85 -9.87 9.96
C LYS A 188 14.76 -10.10 11.02
N ALA A 189 14.37 -9.05 11.74
CA ALA A 189 13.29 -9.14 12.73
C ALA A 189 11.94 -9.38 12.04
N LEU A 190 11.65 -8.67 10.94
CA LEU A 190 10.45 -8.92 10.15
C LEU A 190 10.39 -10.36 9.63
N GLU A 191 11.47 -10.85 9.04
CA GLU A 191 11.57 -12.23 8.54
C GLU A 191 11.29 -13.26 9.67
N GLN A 192 11.83 -13.04 10.86
CA GLN A 192 11.57 -13.91 12.02
C GLN A 192 10.11 -13.86 12.48
N ILE A 193 9.50 -12.66 12.51
CA ILE A 193 8.10 -12.49 12.88
C ILE A 193 7.19 -13.24 11.89
N LEU A 194 7.41 -13.03 10.58
CA LEU A 194 6.57 -13.63 9.54
C LEU A 194 6.75 -15.16 9.49
N ALA A 195 7.98 -15.66 9.60
CA ALA A 195 8.24 -17.09 9.64
C ALA A 195 7.63 -17.76 10.89
N ALA A 196 7.72 -17.13 12.07
CA ALA A 196 7.06 -17.62 13.26
C ALA A 196 5.54 -17.64 13.09
N LEU A 197 4.96 -16.59 12.54
CA LEU A 197 3.52 -16.50 12.28
C LEU A 197 3.01 -17.61 11.36
N ALA A 198 3.81 -18.05 10.39
CA ALA A 198 3.46 -19.16 9.49
C ALA A 198 3.35 -20.53 10.21
N THR A 199 3.88 -20.66 11.42
CA THR A 199 3.86 -21.91 12.21
C THR A 199 2.75 -21.97 13.26
N TYR A 200 2.01 -20.88 13.46
CA TYR A 200 0.95 -20.80 14.47
C TYR A 200 -0.39 -20.43 13.84
N PRO A 201 -1.52 -20.80 14.47
CA PRO A 201 -2.81 -20.26 14.11
C PRO A 201 -2.81 -18.73 14.21
N PHE A 202 -3.28 -18.06 13.18
CA PHE A 202 -3.42 -16.61 13.17
C PHE A 202 -4.84 -16.19 12.78
N ARG A 203 -5.20 -14.97 13.10
CA ARG A 203 -6.45 -14.37 12.71
C ARG A 203 -6.19 -13.02 12.06
N CYS A 204 -6.87 -12.77 10.93
CA CYS A 204 -6.87 -11.46 10.33
C CYS A 204 -7.72 -10.47 11.14
N LYS A 205 -7.34 -9.21 11.14
CA LYS A 205 -8.14 -8.12 11.66
C LYS A 205 -9.23 -7.81 10.65
N PRO A 206 -10.52 -7.98 10.99
CA PRO A 206 -11.61 -7.84 10.03
C PRO A 206 -11.83 -6.38 9.65
N VAL A 207 -12.38 -6.18 8.44
CA VAL A 207 -12.86 -4.89 7.96
C VAL A 207 -14.38 -4.89 7.90
N TYR A 208 -15.00 -3.85 8.43
CA TYR A 208 -16.46 -3.68 8.48
C TYR A 208 -16.87 -2.53 7.57
N LEU A 209 -17.83 -2.78 6.68
CA LEU A 209 -18.28 -1.81 5.69
C LEU A 209 -19.78 -1.55 5.79
N GLU A 210 -20.14 -0.27 5.76
CA GLU A 210 -21.52 0.15 5.58
C GLU A 210 -21.95 -0.04 4.13
N GLY A 211 -23.24 -0.28 3.93
CA GLY A 211 -23.87 -0.35 2.62
C GLY A 211 -25.29 0.17 2.63
N VAL A 212 -25.85 0.41 1.46
CA VAL A 212 -27.21 0.95 1.30
C VAL A 212 -28.26 0.01 1.92
N TRP A 213 -28.04 -1.29 1.82
CA TRP A 213 -28.92 -2.36 2.29
C TRP A 213 -28.44 -3.03 3.58
N GLY A 214 -27.35 -2.54 4.18
CA GLY A 214 -26.74 -3.19 5.35
C GLY A 214 -27.68 -3.32 6.54
N GLY A 215 -27.60 -4.45 7.21
CA GLY A 215 -28.34 -4.76 8.42
C GLY A 215 -27.68 -4.22 9.69
N THR A 216 -28.30 -4.52 10.82
CA THR A 216 -27.80 -4.10 12.14
C THR A 216 -27.42 -5.28 13.04
N TYR A 217 -27.54 -6.51 12.56
CA TYR A 217 -27.25 -7.71 13.34
C TYR A 217 -25.75 -7.80 13.65
N ASP A 218 -24.93 -7.80 12.63
CA ASP A 218 -23.45 -7.85 12.81
C ASP A 218 -22.91 -6.62 13.54
N LYS A 219 -23.52 -5.43 13.31
CA LYS A 219 -23.17 -4.23 14.07
C LYS A 219 -23.32 -4.47 15.58
N LYS A 220 -24.43 -5.06 16.00
CA LYS A 220 -24.71 -5.36 17.42
C LYS A 220 -23.83 -6.51 17.94
N LEU A 221 -23.75 -7.60 17.17
CA LEU A 221 -22.98 -8.80 17.55
C LEU A 221 -21.50 -8.48 17.76
N ARG A 222 -20.93 -7.61 16.92
CA ARG A 222 -19.52 -7.24 16.93
C ARG A 222 -19.22 -5.99 17.75
N ASN A 223 -20.25 -5.39 18.38
CA ASN A 223 -20.15 -4.15 19.17
C ASN A 223 -19.44 -3.03 18.39
N LEU A 224 -19.87 -2.83 17.13
CA LEU A 224 -19.31 -1.80 16.26
C LEU A 224 -19.77 -0.41 16.71
N PRO A 225 -19.02 0.66 16.38
CA PRO A 225 -19.32 2.02 16.80
C PRO A 225 -20.74 2.48 16.43
N ASP A 226 -21.38 3.23 17.31
CA ASP A 226 -22.71 3.79 17.04
C ASP A 226 -22.73 4.77 15.87
N THR A 227 -21.57 5.36 15.55
CA THR A 227 -21.39 6.20 14.37
C THR A 227 -21.55 5.46 13.06
N MET A 228 -21.39 4.13 13.04
CA MET A 228 -21.73 3.31 11.88
C MET A 228 -23.26 3.19 11.76
N ARG A 229 -23.80 3.53 10.60
CA ARG A 229 -25.24 3.42 10.32
C ARG A 229 -25.70 1.97 10.32
N ASN A 230 -24.94 1.09 9.69
CA ASN A 230 -25.19 -0.34 9.58
C ASN A 230 -23.87 -1.09 9.31
N CYS A 231 -23.94 -2.42 9.15
CA CYS A 231 -22.83 -3.21 8.67
C CYS A 231 -23.32 -4.07 7.51
N ALA A 232 -22.98 -3.72 6.27
CA ALA A 232 -23.38 -4.49 5.11
C ALA A 232 -22.45 -5.69 4.89
N TRP A 233 -21.15 -5.49 5.08
CA TRP A 233 -20.13 -6.53 4.88
C TRP A 233 -19.17 -6.62 6.05
N VAL A 234 -18.81 -7.85 6.36
CA VAL A 234 -17.72 -8.20 7.27
C VAL A 234 -16.67 -8.95 6.47
N PHE A 235 -15.53 -8.34 6.21
CA PHE A 235 -14.40 -8.98 5.55
C PHE A 235 -13.50 -9.61 6.61
N ASP A 236 -13.72 -10.89 6.92
CA ASP A 236 -12.87 -11.63 7.86
C ASP A 236 -11.57 -12.10 7.17
N LEU A 237 -11.63 -12.43 5.88
CA LEU A 237 -10.46 -12.81 5.08
C LEU A 237 -10.66 -12.43 3.61
N ILE A 238 -10.46 -11.17 3.30
CA ILE A 238 -10.26 -10.71 1.92
C ILE A 238 -8.79 -10.29 1.82
N PRO A 239 -7.92 -11.08 1.18
CA PRO A 239 -6.47 -10.96 1.32
C PRO A 239 -5.89 -9.58 1.04
N MET A 240 -6.51 -8.84 0.12
CA MET A 240 -6.09 -7.49 -0.25
C MET A 240 -6.68 -6.38 0.63
N GLU A 241 -7.58 -6.72 1.58
CA GLU A 241 -8.32 -5.73 2.37
C GLU A 241 -8.02 -5.83 3.87
N VAL A 242 -7.59 -7.00 4.34
CA VAL A 242 -7.39 -7.25 5.75
C VAL A 242 -5.92 -7.11 6.17
N SER A 243 -5.71 -6.91 7.46
CA SER A 243 -4.39 -6.86 8.08
C SER A 243 -4.22 -7.97 9.11
N ILE A 244 -2.99 -8.15 9.57
CA ILE A 244 -2.66 -8.97 10.73
C ILE A 244 -2.08 -8.05 11.80
N VAL A 245 -2.44 -8.33 13.06
CA VAL A 245 -1.85 -7.70 14.22
C VAL A 245 -1.05 -8.75 14.98
N VAL A 246 0.22 -8.45 15.23
CA VAL A 246 1.08 -9.28 16.08
C VAL A 246 1.53 -8.49 17.30
N GLU A 247 1.67 -9.17 18.44
CA GLU A 247 2.24 -8.57 19.65
C GLU A 247 3.76 -8.79 19.65
N ALA A 248 4.50 -7.73 19.84
CA ALA A 248 5.94 -7.72 19.95
C ALA A 248 6.35 -7.04 21.27
N GLY A 249 6.35 -7.80 22.36
CA GLY A 249 6.54 -7.25 23.69
C GLY A 249 5.33 -6.39 24.14
N ALA A 250 5.58 -5.11 24.43
CA ALA A 250 4.53 -4.15 24.78
C ALA A 250 3.89 -3.46 23.54
N GLU A 251 4.46 -3.68 22.37
CA GLU A 251 4.01 -3.04 21.13
C GLU A 251 3.13 -3.98 20.31
N GLN A 252 2.19 -3.39 19.57
CA GLN A 252 1.43 -4.10 18.56
C GLN A 252 1.90 -3.64 17.18
N LEU A 253 2.30 -4.59 16.35
CA LEU A 253 2.64 -4.37 14.96
C LEU A 253 1.45 -4.78 14.08
N GLU A 254 0.95 -3.86 13.27
CA GLU A 254 -0.06 -4.13 12.26
C GLU A 254 0.53 -3.99 10.85
N PHE A 255 0.26 -4.96 10.00
CA PHE A 255 0.69 -4.95 8.60
C PHE A 255 -0.33 -5.64 7.69
N PRO A 256 -0.33 -5.34 6.36
CA PRO A 256 -1.24 -6.00 5.43
C PRO A 256 -1.08 -7.52 5.46
N PHE A 257 -2.19 -8.25 5.49
CA PHE A 257 -2.14 -9.72 5.39
C PHE A 257 -1.39 -10.17 4.13
N PHE A 258 -1.56 -9.43 3.03
CA PHE A 258 -0.91 -9.80 1.78
C PHE A 258 0.62 -9.65 1.83
N SER A 259 1.18 -8.79 2.67
CA SER A 259 2.65 -8.73 2.93
C SER A 259 3.16 -10.03 3.52
N PHE A 260 2.41 -10.63 4.45
CA PHE A 260 2.71 -11.95 5.00
C PHE A 260 2.62 -13.05 3.92
N VAL A 261 1.56 -13.05 3.11
CA VAL A 261 1.40 -13.99 1.99
C VAL A 261 2.54 -13.86 0.98
N GLN A 262 2.96 -12.65 0.67
CA GLN A 262 4.04 -12.40 -0.28
C GLN A 262 5.40 -12.94 0.19
N ARG A 263 5.63 -12.95 1.49
CA ARG A 263 6.90 -13.46 2.06
C ARG A 263 6.84 -14.96 2.36
N GLU A 264 5.76 -15.42 2.99
CA GLU A 264 5.64 -16.78 3.53
C GLU A 264 4.62 -17.65 2.77
N GLY A 265 4.27 -17.28 1.54
CA GLY A 265 3.24 -17.93 0.75
C GLY A 265 3.41 -19.44 0.62
N GLU A 266 4.63 -19.91 0.40
CA GLU A 266 4.90 -21.36 0.31
C GLU A 266 4.67 -22.08 1.64
N ALA A 267 5.05 -21.47 2.76
CA ALA A 267 4.82 -22.04 4.08
C ALA A 267 3.32 -22.11 4.44
N ILE A 268 2.54 -21.11 3.97
CA ILE A 268 1.09 -20.99 4.28
C ILE A 268 0.24 -21.85 3.34
N MET A 269 0.57 -21.87 2.04
CA MET A 269 -0.29 -22.43 0.99
C MET A 269 0.32 -23.65 0.30
N GLY A 270 1.65 -23.86 0.42
CA GLY A 270 2.43 -24.81 -0.35
C GLY A 270 2.83 -24.30 -1.74
N ALA A 271 3.98 -24.73 -2.22
CA ALA A 271 4.59 -24.29 -3.50
C ALA A 271 3.64 -24.43 -4.69
N ARG A 272 2.90 -25.57 -4.78
CA ARG A 272 1.94 -25.82 -5.87
C ARG A 272 0.81 -24.79 -5.91
N CYS A 273 0.35 -24.32 -4.75
CA CYS A 273 -0.70 -23.32 -4.67
C CYS A 273 -0.15 -21.93 -5.08
N VAL A 274 1.05 -21.59 -4.60
CA VAL A 274 1.74 -20.33 -4.99
C VAL A 274 1.93 -20.27 -6.50
N GLU A 275 2.42 -21.35 -7.12
CA GLU A 275 2.58 -21.44 -8.57
C GLU A 275 1.25 -21.26 -9.31
N LYS A 276 0.22 -22.03 -8.91
CA LYS A 276 -1.09 -22.01 -9.57
C LYS A 276 -1.79 -20.65 -9.51
N PHE A 277 -1.68 -19.94 -8.41
CA PHE A 277 -2.37 -18.66 -8.17
C PHE A 277 -1.44 -17.44 -8.27
N GLY A 278 -0.21 -17.60 -8.78
CA GLY A 278 0.74 -16.51 -8.96
C GLY A 278 1.11 -15.78 -7.67
N GLY A 279 1.11 -16.50 -6.53
CA GLY A 279 1.40 -15.93 -5.21
C GLY A 279 0.20 -15.27 -4.53
N TYR A 280 -0.97 -15.24 -5.16
CA TYR A 280 -2.19 -14.74 -4.51
C TYR A 280 -2.79 -15.81 -3.59
N PHE A 281 -3.32 -15.38 -2.45
CA PHE A 281 -4.04 -16.25 -1.54
C PHE A 281 -5.44 -16.55 -2.10
N PRO A 282 -5.78 -17.83 -2.39
CA PRO A 282 -6.97 -18.16 -3.18
C PRO A 282 -8.27 -18.18 -2.39
N ILE A 283 -8.22 -18.08 -1.07
CA ILE A 283 -9.40 -18.15 -0.20
C ILE A 283 -9.84 -16.75 0.15
N ARG A 284 -11.15 -16.51 0.03
CA ARG A 284 -11.82 -15.30 0.50
C ARG A 284 -12.95 -15.71 1.42
N PHE A 285 -13.12 -14.95 2.48
CA PHE A 285 -14.15 -15.19 3.47
C PHE A 285 -14.76 -13.87 3.93
N ASN A 286 -16.03 -13.68 3.59
CA ASN A 286 -16.81 -12.51 3.99
C ASN A 286 -18.22 -12.92 4.37
N TYR A 287 -18.85 -12.10 5.19
CA TYR A 287 -20.28 -12.17 5.50
C TYR A 287 -20.97 -10.93 4.97
N ASP A 288 -22.22 -11.13 4.54
CA ASP A 288 -23.12 -10.06 4.17
C ASP A 288 -24.24 -10.00 5.20
N ASP A 289 -24.38 -8.89 5.90
CA ASP A 289 -25.50 -8.68 6.82
C ASP A 289 -26.64 -7.97 6.09
N SER A 290 -27.52 -8.77 5.50
CA SER A 290 -28.79 -8.31 4.96
C SER A 290 -29.98 -8.56 5.91
N TYR A 291 -29.72 -9.17 7.05
CA TYR A 291 -30.74 -9.46 8.05
C TYR A 291 -31.14 -8.17 8.78
N HIS A 292 -32.44 -7.93 8.89
CA HIS A 292 -32.97 -6.66 9.39
C HIS A 292 -32.58 -5.42 8.55
N SER A 293 -32.31 -5.63 7.28
CA SER A 293 -32.13 -4.52 6.35
C SER A 293 -33.41 -3.72 6.18
N THR A 294 -33.27 -2.40 6.11
CA THR A 294 -34.39 -1.50 5.78
C THR A 294 -34.46 -1.17 4.29
N GLY A 295 -33.49 -1.61 3.50
CA GLY A 295 -33.37 -1.38 2.07
C GLY A 295 -33.32 -2.66 1.26
N ASN A 296 -33.64 -2.57 -0.02
CA ASN A 296 -33.52 -3.69 -0.93
C ASN A 296 -32.03 -3.96 -1.23
N MET A 297 -31.65 -5.23 -1.15
CA MET A 297 -30.33 -5.65 -1.61
C MET A 297 -30.28 -5.60 -3.13
N SER A 298 -29.19 -5.11 -3.70
CA SER A 298 -28.96 -5.12 -5.13
C SER A 298 -28.77 -6.54 -5.65
N ILE A 299 -29.27 -6.82 -6.84
CA ILE A 299 -28.94 -8.05 -7.57
C ILE A 299 -27.56 -7.83 -8.19
N GLN A 300 -26.60 -8.67 -7.84
CA GLN A 300 -25.23 -8.55 -8.29
C GLN A 300 -24.76 -9.85 -8.94
N VAL A 301 -23.95 -9.73 -9.99
CA VAL A 301 -23.20 -10.84 -10.56
C VAL A 301 -21.78 -10.73 -10.06
N HIS A 302 -21.31 -11.76 -9.39
CA HIS A 302 -19.94 -11.85 -8.91
C HIS A 302 -19.11 -12.75 -9.84
N SER A 303 -17.90 -12.32 -10.18
CA SER A 303 -16.91 -13.10 -10.92
C SER A 303 -16.03 -13.94 -10.00
#